data_5e07c304da14a21eb89bffd503b03fbf
#
_entry.id   5e07c304da14a21eb89bffd503b03fbf
#
_cell.length_a   1.000
_cell.length_b   1.000
_cell.length_c   1.000
_cell.angle_alpha   90.00
_cell.angle_beta   90.00
_cell.angle_gamma   90.00
#
_symmetry.space_group_name_H-M   'P 1'
#
loop_
_entity.id
_entity.type
_entity.pdbx_description
1 polymer ?
#
loop_
_entity_poly.entity_id
_entity_poly.type
_entity_poly.pdbx_seq_one_letter_code
_entity_poly.pdbx_strand_id
1 'polypeptide(L)'
;MVILITGATGFIGRRLTRVLRAAGHRIVTVGRHATDDDTIAADFTHDLDSSTWVPRLAGVDVVVNAVGILREHGNQTFENIHTRAPQALFAACEEAGVKKVIQISALGADCGSTGYFSSKHAADQYLASLPIHWTIAQPSLVFGAGGASATLFTLLASLPVIPLPGGGQQQVQPIHIDDVVAAIKEIIETSAIDRRRVALVGPAPISLKEFLQRLRARLQLPDTRFMSIPAGMMRMSANVAELLPGSLLDRETLSMLDAGNTAPPDDTRRLLGRAPRDIEQLIDDEHRDALLIAARLAWLLPLLRISIALVWIWTGIVSLGLYPTQDSYELLARVGITGALAPVMLYGAAVLDLLVGIGTLALRQRRWLWLLQLAIIGGYTLIITFKLPEFWLHPYGPLSKNLVMLAAIYLLYTLEARRWNTSS
;
A
#
# COMPACT_ATOMS: atom_id res chain seq x y z
N MET A 1 16.37 -26.71 14.74
CA MET A 1 15.53 -27.17 13.64
C MET A 1 15.93 -26.43 12.37
N VAL A 2 15.78 -27.07 11.21
CA VAL A 2 15.88 -26.40 9.90
C VAL A 2 14.47 -25.99 9.47
N ILE A 3 14.24 -24.69 9.30
CA ILE A 3 12.93 -24.14 9.01
C ILE A 3 12.99 -23.43 7.65
N LEU A 4 12.16 -23.87 6.71
CA LEU A 4 12.01 -23.21 5.42
C LEU A 4 10.86 -22.20 5.50
N ILE A 5 11.13 -20.94 5.10
CA ILE A 5 10.14 -19.84 5.11
C ILE A 5 9.96 -19.32 3.69
N THR A 6 8.76 -19.50 3.14
CA THR A 6 8.36 -18.81 1.91
C THR A 6 7.83 -17.41 2.25
N GLY A 7 7.99 -16.46 1.33
CA GLY A 7 7.61 -15.09 1.63
C GLY A 7 8.47 -14.41 2.71
N ALA A 8 9.71 -14.85 2.89
CA ALA A 8 10.65 -14.35 3.91
C ALA A 8 10.97 -12.85 3.78
N THR A 9 10.83 -12.25 2.60
CA THR A 9 11.00 -10.81 2.36
C THR A 9 9.74 -10.00 2.65
N GLY A 10 8.60 -10.67 2.84
CA GLY A 10 7.30 -10.06 3.12
C GLY A 10 7.20 -9.47 4.54
N PHE A 11 6.06 -8.85 4.83
CA PHE A 11 5.80 -8.13 6.07
C PHE A 11 5.90 -9.03 7.33
N ILE A 12 5.27 -10.20 7.31
CA ILE A 12 5.34 -11.17 8.41
C ILE A 12 6.64 -11.98 8.32
N GLY A 13 6.95 -12.52 7.13
CA GLY A 13 8.07 -13.43 6.91
C GLY A 13 9.42 -12.85 7.31
N ARG A 14 9.69 -11.58 6.99
CA ARG A 14 10.94 -10.90 7.34
C ARG A 14 11.16 -10.79 8.86
N ARG A 15 10.10 -10.48 9.61
CA ARG A 15 10.19 -10.41 11.08
C ARG A 15 10.32 -11.79 11.70
N LEU A 16 9.55 -12.75 11.20
CA LEU A 16 9.60 -14.13 11.63
C LEU A 16 11.00 -14.73 11.41
N THR A 17 11.59 -14.54 10.22
CA THR A 17 12.96 -14.98 9.90
C THR A 17 13.97 -14.44 10.92
N ARG A 18 13.88 -13.15 11.27
CA ARG A 18 14.78 -12.53 12.25
C ARG A 18 14.62 -13.14 13.64
N VAL A 19 13.39 -13.32 14.10
CA VAL A 19 13.07 -13.86 15.43
C VAL A 19 13.51 -15.31 15.56
N LEU A 20 13.27 -16.14 14.54
CA LEU A 20 13.66 -17.55 14.54
C LEU A 20 15.17 -17.74 14.44
N ARG A 21 15.89 -16.93 13.65
CA ARG A 21 17.37 -16.93 13.64
C ARG A 21 17.92 -16.55 15.01
N ALA A 22 17.34 -15.53 15.67
CA ALA A 22 17.75 -15.15 17.03
C ALA A 22 17.45 -16.23 18.08
N ALA A 23 16.47 -17.10 17.84
CA ALA A 23 16.16 -18.26 18.68
C ALA A 23 17.07 -19.50 18.38
N GLY A 24 18.06 -19.36 17.48
CA GLY A 24 19.02 -20.42 17.18
C GLY A 24 18.57 -21.44 16.13
N HIS A 25 17.50 -21.15 15.37
CA HIS A 25 17.08 -22.00 14.27
C HIS A 25 17.87 -21.71 13.00
N ARG A 26 18.14 -22.76 12.20
CA ARG A 26 18.65 -22.60 10.84
C ARG A 26 17.47 -22.26 9.93
N ILE A 27 17.51 -21.09 9.29
CA ILE A 27 16.43 -20.61 8.42
C ILE A 27 16.86 -20.66 6.97
N VAL A 28 16.13 -21.44 6.19
CA VAL A 28 16.20 -21.46 4.73
C VAL A 28 15.09 -20.56 4.21
N THR A 29 15.45 -19.53 3.45
CA THR A 29 14.49 -18.60 2.88
C THR A 29 14.17 -18.97 1.43
N VAL A 30 12.97 -18.62 0.97
CA VAL A 30 12.56 -18.80 -0.43
C VAL A 30 12.33 -17.43 -1.05
N GLY A 31 13.01 -17.18 -2.16
CA GLY A 31 12.89 -15.93 -2.92
C GLY A 31 12.94 -16.17 -4.42
N ARG A 32 12.58 -15.18 -5.23
CA ARG A 32 12.65 -15.29 -6.70
C ARG A 32 14.09 -15.43 -7.23
N HIS A 33 15.05 -14.96 -6.47
CA HIS A 33 16.49 -15.10 -6.76
C HIS A 33 17.19 -15.62 -5.52
N ALA A 34 18.14 -16.54 -5.71
CA ALA A 34 19.04 -16.98 -4.65
C ALA A 34 20.02 -15.83 -4.37
N THR A 35 20.04 -15.34 -3.13
CA THR A 35 20.89 -14.21 -2.70
C THR A 35 22.08 -14.69 -1.86
N ASP A 36 21.97 -15.85 -1.26
CA ASP A 36 22.97 -16.49 -0.41
C ASP A 36 22.75 -18.03 -0.36
N ASP A 37 23.62 -18.76 0.33
CA ASP A 37 23.57 -20.22 0.45
C ASP A 37 22.33 -20.75 1.21
N ASP A 38 21.68 -19.90 2.01
CA ASP A 38 20.46 -20.22 2.74
C ASP A 38 19.20 -19.73 2.02
N THR A 39 19.31 -19.29 0.76
CA THR A 39 18.16 -18.83 -0.04
C THR A 39 17.93 -19.74 -1.26
N ILE A 40 16.76 -20.33 -1.31
CA ILE A 40 16.31 -21.16 -2.44
C ILE A 40 15.55 -20.27 -3.45
N ALA A 41 15.95 -20.38 -4.73
CA ALA A 41 15.21 -19.72 -5.81
C ALA A 41 13.92 -20.48 -6.12
N ALA A 42 12.77 -19.77 -6.01
CA ALA A 42 11.46 -20.29 -6.40
C ALA A 42 10.50 -19.15 -6.78
N ASP A 43 9.66 -19.42 -7.75
CA ASP A 43 8.64 -18.49 -8.21
C ASP A 43 7.25 -19.14 -8.14
N PHE A 44 6.42 -18.65 -7.25
CA PHE A 44 5.05 -19.11 -7.02
C PHE A 44 4.12 -18.90 -8.23
N THR A 45 4.55 -18.18 -9.25
CA THR A 45 3.81 -18.09 -10.52
C THR A 45 4.09 -19.22 -11.48
N HIS A 46 5.18 -19.98 -11.27
CA HIS A 46 5.66 -21.04 -12.15
C HIS A 46 5.87 -22.39 -11.44
N ASP A 47 6.29 -22.40 -10.17
CA ASP A 47 6.56 -23.60 -9.39
C ASP A 47 5.27 -24.23 -8.84
N LEU A 48 4.42 -24.69 -9.75
CA LEU A 48 3.05 -25.18 -9.47
C LEU A 48 2.97 -26.71 -9.38
N ASP A 49 4.11 -27.41 -9.40
CA ASP A 49 4.22 -28.85 -9.32
C ASP A 49 5.04 -29.28 -8.10
N SER A 50 4.60 -30.33 -7.38
CA SER A 50 5.27 -30.84 -6.18
C SER A 50 6.67 -31.34 -6.48
N SER A 51 6.91 -31.95 -7.63
CA SER A 51 8.21 -32.47 -8.05
C SER A 51 9.32 -31.39 -8.06
N THR A 52 8.94 -30.15 -8.32
CA THR A 52 9.86 -29.01 -8.28
C THR A 52 10.27 -28.63 -6.86
N TRP A 53 9.41 -28.89 -5.87
CA TRP A 53 9.63 -28.55 -4.48
C TRP A 53 10.37 -29.64 -3.69
N VAL A 54 10.15 -30.93 -3.99
CA VAL A 54 10.71 -32.05 -3.24
C VAL A 54 12.24 -31.96 -3.04
N PRO A 55 13.07 -31.68 -4.08
CA PRO A 55 14.52 -31.55 -3.88
C PRO A 55 14.90 -30.34 -2.98
N ARG A 56 14.08 -29.32 -2.94
CA ARG A 56 14.29 -28.09 -2.14
C ARG A 56 13.99 -28.29 -0.66
N LEU A 57 13.29 -29.36 -0.30
CA LEU A 57 12.88 -29.68 1.06
C LEU A 57 13.82 -30.68 1.76
N ALA A 58 14.93 -31.10 1.13
CA ALA A 58 15.87 -32.03 1.72
C ALA A 58 16.43 -31.50 3.05
N GLY A 59 16.22 -32.25 4.15
CA GLY A 59 16.68 -31.89 5.48
C GLY A 59 15.89 -30.76 6.18
N VAL A 60 14.74 -30.34 5.65
CA VAL A 60 13.86 -29.37 6.27
C VAL A 60 12.96 -30.03 7.30
N ASP A 61 12.95 -29.51 8.53
CA ASP A 61 12.09 -30.01 9.61
C ASP A 61 10.68 -29.39 9.55
N VAL A 62 10.61 -28.07 9.31
CA VAL A 62 9.37 -27.28 9.35
C VAL A 62 9.29 -26.37 8.14
N VAL A 63 8.11 -26.28 7.53
CA VAL A 63 7.82 -25.31 6.46
C VAL A 63 6.82 -24.28 6.96
N VAL A 64 7.13 -22.99 6.75
CA VAL A 64 6.22 -21.87 7.01
C VAL A 64 5.88 -21.20 5.69
N ASN A 65 4.64 -21.31 5.24
CA ASN A 65 4.17 -20.59 4.08
C ASN A 65 3.61 -19.21 4.48
N ALA A 66 4.39 -18.16 4.22
CA ALA A 66 4.02 -16.77 4.46
C ALA A 66 3.84 -15.96 3.16
N VAL A 67 3.75 -16.64 2.01
CA VAL A 67 3.48 -15.97 0.73
C VAL A 67 2.01 -15.57 0.65
N GLY A 68 1.79 -14.36 0.19
CA GLY A 68 0.45 -13.86 -0.09
C GLY A 68 0.50 -12.50 -0.77
N ILE A 69 -0.50 -12.23 -1.56
CA ILE A 69 -0.75 -10.95 -2.22
C ILE A 69 -2.13 -10.44 -1.81
N LEU A 70 -2.28 -9.13 -1.71
CA LEU A 70 -3.59 -8.50 -1.46
C LEU A 70 -4.32 -8.14 -2.77
N ARG A 71 -3.60 -8.19 -3.89
CA ARG A 71 -4.11 -7.86 -5.23
C ARG A 71 -3.39 -8.66 -6.29
N GLU A 72 -4.12 -8.98 -7.33
CA GLU A 72 -3.57 -9.61 -8.51
C GLU A 72 -2.82 -8.61 -9.39
N HIS A 73 -1.71 -9.04 -9.96
CA HIS A 73 -0.94 -8.26 -10.93
C HIS A 73 -0.20 -9.16 -11.92
N GLY A 74 -0.53 -9.05 -13.19
CA GLY A 74 0.05 -9.92 -14.23
C GLY A 74 -0.16 -11.39 -13.91
N ASN A 75 0.90 -12.18 -13.88
CA ASN A 75 0.87 -13.61 -13.56
C ASN A 75 0.72 -13.90 -12.05
N GLN A 76 0.84 -12.89 -11.20
CA GLN A 76 0.59 -13.03 -9.77
C GLN A 76 -0.92 -12.99 -9.51
N THR A 77 -1.60 -14.10 -9.73
CA THR A 77 -3.03 -14.29 -9.49
C THR A 77 -3.27 -14.93 -8.12
N PHE A 78 -4.43 -14.75 -7.54
CA PHE A 78 -4.82 -15.45 -6.31
C PHE A 78 -4.77 -16.96 -6.51
N GLU A 79 -5.19 -17.45 -7.67
CA GLU A 79 -5.13 -18.87 -8.00
C GLU A 79 -3.71 -19.43 -7.95
N ASN A 80 -2.74 -18.78 -8.55
CA ASN A 80 -1.36 -19.27 -8.55
C ASN A 80 -0.72 -19.10 -7.17
N ILE A 81 -0.82 -17.91 -6.56
CA ILE A 81 -0.06 -17.54 -5.37
C ILE A 81 -0.66 -18.10 -4.08
N HIS A 82 -2.00 -18.15 -3.99
CA HIS A 82 -2.67 -18.60 -2.76
C HIS A 82 -3.13 -20.05 -2.81
N THR A 83 -3.38 -20.61 -4.01
CA THR A 83 -3.96 -21.95 -4.15
C THR A 83 -2.94 -22.92 -4.72
N ARG A 84 -2.58 -22.83 -6.00
CA ARG A 84 -1.81 -23.88 -6.69
C ARG A 84 -0.39 -24.06 -6.17
N ALA A 85 0.38 -22.99 -6.04
CA ALA A 85 1.76 -23.09 -5.55
C ALA A 85 1.83 -23.56 -4.09
N PRO A 86 0.98 -23.05 -3.14
CA PRO A 86 0.91 -23.64 -1.80
C PRO A 86 0.50 -25.10 -1.80
N GLN A 87 -0.45 -25.56 -2.60
CA GLN A 87 -0.83 -26.96 -2.69
C GLN A 87 0.33 -27.83 -3.18
N ALA A 88 1.07 -27.39 -4.20
CA ALA A 88 2.25 -28.06 -4.69
C ALA A 88 3.34 -28.16 -3.61
N LEU A 89 3.58 -27.09 -2.86
CA LEU A 89 4.50 -27.06 -1.72
C LEU A 89 4.07 -28.03 -0.62
N PHE A 90 2.78 -28.07 -0.26
CA PHE A 90 2.27 -28.94 0.81
C PHE A 90 2.34 -30.42 0.42
N ALA A 91 2.00 -30.77 -0.84
CA ALA A 91 2.18 -32.12 -1.37
C ALA A 91 3.67 -32.56 -1.31
N ALA A 92 4.58 -31.66 -1.71
CA ALA A 92 6.00 -31.93 -1.62
C ALA A 92 6.49 -32.09 -0.16
N CYS A 93 5.89 -31.38 0.80
CA CYS A 93 6.21 -31.54 2.22
C CYS A 93 5.86 -32.95 2.72
N GLU A 94 4.72 -33.50 2.29
CA GLU A 94 4.34 -34.90 2.60
C GLU A 94 5.34 -35.87 2.01
N GLU A 95 5.66 -35.73 0.72
CA GLU A 95 6.59 -36.62 0.01
C GLU A 95 8.01 -36.54 0.57
N ALA A 96 8.50 -35.36 0.95
CA ALA A 96 9.84 -35.16 1.51
C ALA A 96 9.95 -35.49 3.01
N GLY A 97 8.84 -35.84 3.68
CA GLY A 97 8.84 -36.18 5.10
C GLY A 97 9.04 -35.00 6.03
N VAL A 98 8.60 -33.78 5.64
CA VAL A 98 8.61 -32.60 6.50
C VAL A 98 7.73 -32.83 7.71
N LYS A 99 8.25 -32.52 8.92
CA LYS A 99 7.58 -32.86 10.18
C LYS A 99 6.33 -32.00 10.43
N LYS A 100 6.36 -30.72 10.06
CA LYS A 100 5.26 -29.79 10.32
C LYS A 100 5.17 -28.69 9.26
N VAL A 101 3.95 -28.37 8.86
CA VAL A 101 3.65 -27.24 7.96
C VAL A 101 2.82 -26.19 8.67
N ILE A 102 3.22 -24.93 8.56
CA ILE A 102 2.49 -23.79 9.08
C ILE A 102 2.07 -22.92 7.90
N GLN A 103 0.75 -22.79 7.72
CA GLN A 103 0.16 -21.93 6.72
C GLN A 103 -0.27 -20.61 7.36
N ILE A 104 0.25 -19.48 6.87
CA ILE A 104 -0.28 -18.16 7.23
C ILE A 104 -1.44 -17.83 6.29
N SER A 105 -2.64 -18.06 6.78
CA SER A 105 -3.89 -17.79 6.10
C SER A 105 -4.42 -16.39 6.46
N ALA A 106 -5.71 -16.21 6.57
CA ALA A 106 -6.37 -15.00 7.02
C ALA A 106 -7.62 -15.32 7.81
N LEU A 107 -7.90 -14.56 8.86
CA LEU A 107 -9.16 -14.68 9.59
C LEU A 107 -10.33 -14.32 8.68
N GLY A 108 -11.34 -15.18 8.61
CA GLY A 108 -12.48 -15.05 7.71
C GLY A 108 -12.34 -15.79 6.37
N ALA A 109 -11.20 -16.43 6.09
CA ALA A 109 -11.03 -17.24 4.87
C ALA A 109 -12.09 -18.36 4.76
N ASP A 110 -12.50 -18.94 5.88
CA ASP A 110 -13.47 -20.04 5.91
C ASP A 110 -14.90 -19.61 5.50
N CYS A 111 -15.25 -18.34 5.60
CA CYS A 111 -16.59 -17.80 5.39
C CYS A 111 -16.65 -16.71 4.31
N GLY A 112 -15.51 -16.20 3.87
CA GLY A 112 -15.42 -15.06 2.96
C GLY A 112 -15.72 -15.44 1.51
N SER A 113 -16.43 -14.56 0.80
CA SER A 113 -16.83 -14.73 -0.61
C SER A 113 -15.93 -13.99 -1.59
N THR A 114 -14.86 -13.33 -1.12
CA THR A 114 -13.92 -12.63 -2.02
C THR A 114 -12.92 -13.59 -2.64
N GLY A 115 -12.35 -13.22 -3.81
CA GLY A 115 -11.31 -14.01 -4.46
C GLY A 115 -10.12 -14.28 -3.55
N TYR A 116 -9.75 -13.29 -2.74
CA TYR A 116 -8.69 -13.42 -1.73
C TYR A 116 -9.01 -14.50 -0.69
N PHE A 117 -10.18 -14.47 -0.07
CA PHE A 117 -10.56 -15.43 0.98
C PHE A 117 -10.76 -16.83 0.42
N SER A 118 -11.45 -16.97 -0.72
CA SER A 118 -11.71 -18.29 -1.33
C SER A 118 -10.42 -18.98 -1.76
N SER A 119 -9.46 -18.25 -2.30
CA SER A 119 -8.16 -18.82 -2.68
C SER A 119 -7.32 -19.26 -1.47
N LYS A 120 -7.33 -18.48 -0.38
CA LYS A 120 -6.69 -18.89 0.89
C LYS A 120 -7.36 -20.13 1.47
N HIS A 121 -8.70 -20.14 1.47
CA HIS A 121 -9.47 -21.29 1.97
C HIS A 121 -9.19 -22.57 1.21
N ALA A 122 -9.06 -22.51 -0.11
CA ALA A 122 -8.74 -23.67 -0.94
C ALA A 122 -7.39 -24.30 -0.56
N ALA A 123 -6.35 -23.48 -0.30
CA ALA A 123 -5.06 -23.98 0.19
C ALA A 123 -5.16 -24.55 1.62
N ASP A 124 -5.93 -23.88 2.49
CA ASP A 124 -6.17 -24.32 3.87
C ASP A 124 -6.88 -25.68 3.93
N GLN A 125 -7.89 -25.89 3.08
CA GLN A 125 -8.59 -27.17 2.98
C GLN A 125 -7.66 -28.27 2.46
N TYR A 126 -6.85 -27.98 1.43
CA TYR A 126 -5.91 -28.95 0.89
C TYR A 126 -4.90 -29.36 1.96
N LEU A 127 -4.28 -28.42 2.66
CA LEU A 127 -3.33 -28.72 3.75
C LEU A 127 -4.00 -29.57 4.85
N ALA A 128 -5.24 -29.25 5.21
CA ALA A 128 -5.98 -29.96 6.23
C ALA A 128 -6.32 -31.43 5.85
N SER A 129 -6.33 -31.76 4.55
CA SER A 129 -6.58 -33.11 4.05
C SER A 129 -5.34 -34.02 4.08
N LEU A 130 -4.14 -33.45 4.22
CA LEU A 130 -2.90 -34.20 4.21
C LEU A 130 -2.60 -34.89 5.56
N PRO A 131 -1.95 -36.06 5.56
CA PRO A 131 -1.65 -36.83 6.77
C PRO A 131 -0.44 -36.31 7.55
N ILE A 132 0.03 -35.11 7.30
CA ILE A 132 1.15 -34.45 7.98
C ILE A 132 0.69 -33.64 9.19
N HIS A 133 1.62 -33.21 10.05
CA HIS A 133 1.31 -32.21 11.09
C HIS A 133 1.19 -30.82 10.48
N TRP A 134 0.12 -30.12 10.78
CA TRP A 134 -0.11 -28.77 10.26
C TRP A 134 -0.75 -27.85 11.27
N THR A 135 -0.53 -26.56 11.10
CA THR A 135 -1.28 -25.50 11.78
C THR A 135 -1.58 -24.38 10.78
N ILE A 136 -2.84 -23.96 10.73
CA ILE A 136 -3.28 -22.85 9.91
C ILE A 136 -3.46 -21.65 10.83
N ALA A 137 -2.52 -20.71 10.78
CA ALA A 137 -2.57 -19.45 11.49
C ALA A 137 -3.44 -18.46 10.71
N GLN A 138 -4.49 -17.97 11.33
CA GLN A 138 -5.46 -17.03 10.74
C GLN A 138 -5.36 -15.66 11.44
N PRO A 139 -4.40 -14.81 11.06
CA PRO A 139 -4.32 -13.47 11.62
C PRO A 139 -5.50 -12.62 11.17
N SER A 140 -5.99 -11.79 12.10
CA SER A 140 -6.89 -10.70 11.80
C SER A 140 -6.14 -9.54 11.11
N LEU A 141 -6.61 -8.32 11.25
CA LEU A 141 -5.96 -7.12 10.73
C LEU A 141 -4.58 -6.92 11.39
N VAL A 142 -3.51 -7.34 10.70
CA VAL A 142 -2.15 -7.22 11.23
C VAL A 142 -1.66 -5.78 11.11
N PHE A 143 -1.31 -5.17 12.25
CA PHE A 143 -0.82 -3.79 12.32
C PHE A 143 0.67 -3.75 12.71
N GLY A 144 1.43 -2.87 12.06
CA GLY A 144 2.84 -2.63 12.37
C GLY A 144 3.55 -1.86 11.26
N ALA A 145 4.69 -1.26 11.59
CA ALA A 145 5.47 -0.46 10.64
C ALA A 145 5.85 -1.25 9.38
N GLY A 146 5.55 -0.69 8.21
CA GLY A 146 5.76 -1.32 6.90
C GLY A 146 4.65 -2.28 6.45
N GLY A 147 3.56 -2.42 7.23
CA GLY A 147 2.37 -3.18 6.82
C GLY A 147 1.40 -2.34 5.99
N ALA A 148 0.72 -2.98 5.03
CA ALA A 148 -0.28 -2.31 4.20
C ALA A 148 -1.46 -1.78 5.04
N SER A 149 -1.93 -2.56 6.02
CA SER A 149 -2.98 -2.14 6.95
C SER A 149 -2.57 -0.92 7.77
N ALA A 150 -1.35 -0.91 8.33
CA ALA A 150 -0.85 0.24 9.08
C ALA A 150 -0.78 1.49 8.19
N THR A 151 -0.31 1.35 6.95
CA THR A 151 -0.26 2.46 5.99
C THR A 151 -1.65 3.01 5.69
N LEU A 152 -2.62 2.13 5.40
CA LEU A 152 -4.00 2.52 5.09
C LEU A 152 -4.67 3.22 6.28
N PHE A 153 -4.67 2.58 7.46
CA PHE A 153 -5.40 3.12 8.60
C PHE A 153 -4.73 4.36 9.19
N THR A 154 -3.39 4.47 9.13
CA THR A 154 -2.68 5.69 9.54
C THR A 154 -2.97 6.84 8.56
N LEU A 155 -3.05 6.56 7.23
CA LEU A 155 -3.47 7.53 6.24
C LEU A 155 -4.89 8.01 6.53
N LEU A 156 -5.85 7.10 6.69
CA LEU A 156 -7.25 7.45 7.01
C LEU A 156 -7.34 8.27 8.30
N ALA A 157 -6.63 7.84 9.36
CA ALA A 157 -6.58 8.57 10.61
C ALA A 157 -5.95 9.97 10.48
N SER A 158 -5.09 10.22 9.50
CA SER A 158 -4.45 11.52 9.28
C SER A 158 -5.30 12.53 8.50
N LEU A 159 -6.42 12.10 7.90
CA LEU A 159 -7.29 12.98 7.09
C LEU A 159 -7.98 14.03 7.96
N PRO A 160 -8.22 15.24 7.42
CA PRO A 160 -8.97 16.30 8.11
C PRO A 160 -10.46 15.98 8.27
N VAL A 161 -11.02 15.14 7.40
CA VAL A 161 -12.35 14.54 7.50
C VAL A 161 -12.22 13.07 7.13
N ILE A 162 -12.71 12.16 7.97
CA ILE A 162 -12.57 10.71 7.76
C ILE A 162 -13.85 10.16 7.16
N PRO A 163 -13.81 9.67 5.90
CA PRO A 163 -14.96 8.99 5.31
C PRO A 163 -15.11 7.58 5.90
N LEU A 164 -16.30 7.25 6.39
CA LEU A 164 -16.61 5.96 6.98
C LEU A 164 -17.74 5.25 6.21
N PRO A 165 -17.50 4.05 5.67
CA PRO A 165 -18.57 3.25 5.09
C PRO A 165 -19.61 2.90 6.15
N GLY A 166 -20.89 3.18 5.88
CA GLY A 166 -21.98 2.87 6.79
C GLY A 166 -21.83 3.41 8.23
N GLY A 167 -21.11 4.53 8.39
CA GLY A 167 -20.86 5.13 9.71
C GLY A 167 -19.77 4.44 10.55
N GLY A 168 -19.04 3.48 9.98
CA GLY A 168 -17.88 2.84 10.62
C GLY A 168 -18.23 1.84 11.73
N GLN A 169 -19.38 1.16 11.63
CA GLN A 169 -19.84 0.16 12.61
C GLN A 169 -19.21 -1.23 12.41
N GLN A 170 -18.46 -1.42 11.30
CA GLN A 170 -17.78 -2.68 11.02
C GLN A 170 -16.83 -3.02 12.16
N GLN A 171 -16.87 -4.30 12.60
CA GLN A 171 -16.04 -4.77 13.69
C GLN A 171 -14.67 -5.21 13.19
N VAL A 172 -13.62 -4.67 13.78
CA VAL A 172 -12.22 -5.03 13.52
C VAL A 172 -11.53 -5.42 14.82
N GLN A 173 -10.53 -6.27 14.75
CA GLN A 173 -9.78 -6.71 15.92
C GLN A 173 -8.29 -6.73 15.59
N PRO A 174 -7.65 -5.55 15.46
CA PRO A 174 -6.27 -5.46 15.02
C PRO A 174 -5.31 -6.14 15.97
N ILE A 175 -4.34 -6.87 15.40
CA ILE A 175 -3.27 -7.52 16.14
C ILE A 175 -1.91 -6.91 15.76
N HIS A 176 -1.02 -6.71 16.75
CA HIS A 176 0.33 -6.23 16.49
C HIS A 176 1.17 -7.29 15.79
N ILE A 177 1.99 -6.89 14.81
CA ILE A 177 2.84 -7.81 14.04
C ILE A 177 3.77 -8.64 14.91
N ASP A 178 4.32 -8.09 15.99
CA ASP A 178 5.22 -8.83 16.88
C ASP A 178 4.47 -9.89 17.70
N ASP A 179 3.18 -9.68 17.98
CA ASP A 179 2.34 -10.70 18.62
C ASP A 179 2.02 -11.84 17.64
N VAL A 180 1.78 -11.53 16.37
CA VAL A 180 1.64 -12.54 15.32
C VAL A 180 2.92 -13.37 15.19
N VAL A 181 4.07 -12.71 15.13
CA VAL A 181 5.38 -13.38 15.00
C VAL A 181 5.69 -14.24 16.22
N ALA A 182 5.42 -13.73 17.44
CA ALA A 182 5.61 -14.48 18.68
C ALA A 182 4.69 -15.70 18.75
N ALA A 183 3.43 -15.56 18.36
CA ALA A 183 2.49 -16.68 18.31
C ALA A 183 2.89 -17.73 17.27
N ILE A 184 3.35 -17.34 16.08
CA ILE A 184 3.85 -18.28 15.06
C ILE A 184 5.12 -18.99 15.55
N LYS A 185 6.03 -18.27 16.20
CA LYS A 185 7.22 -18.88 16.82
C LYS A 185 6.82 -19.98 17.83
N GLU A 186 5.87 -19.68 18.72
CA GLU A 186 5.36 -20.65 19.69
C GLU A 186 4.71 -21.85 19.02
N ILE A 187 3.95 -21.66 17.94
CA ILE A 187 3.37 -22.73 17.11
C ILE A 187 4.46 -23.62 16.52
N ILE A 188 5.60 -23.05 16.12
CA ILE A 188 6.74 -23.80 15.55
C ILE A 188 7.41 -24.65 16.64
N GLU A 189 7.65 -24.07 17.81
CA GLU A 189 8.44 -24.67 18.88
C GLU A 189 7.65 -25.66 19.77
N THR A 190 6.30 -25.59 19.73
CA THR A 190 5.43 -26.48 20.53
C THR A 190 4.77 -27.56 19.67
N SER A 191 4.57 -28.72 20.27
CA SER A 191 3.71 -29.77 19.72
C SER A 191 2.24 -29.68 20.18
N ALA A 192 1.95 -28.76 21.09
CA ALA A 192 0.60 -28.65 21.68
C ALA A 192 -0.49 -28.18 20.71
N ILE A 193 -0.08 -27.56 19.58
CA ILE A 193 -0.99 -27.10 18.54
C ILE A 193 -0.70 -27.86 17.25
N ASP A 194 -1.55 -28.84 16.98
CA ASP A 194 -1.46 -29.68 15.80
C ASP A 194 -2.85 -29.88 15.18
N ARG A 195 -2.90 -29.93 13.85
CA ARG A 195 -4.09 -30.10 13.02
C ARG A 195 -5.24 -29.16 13.42
N ARG A 196 -4.89 -27.89 13.64
CA ARG A 196 -5.83 -26.84 14.06
C ARG A 196 -5.71 -25.57 13.22
N ARG A 197 -6.86 -24.92 13.04
CA ARG A 197 -6.94 -23.51 12.68
C ARG A 197 -6.87 -22.67 13.94
N VAL A 198 -6.05 -21.63 13.94
CA VAL A 198 -5.76 -20.80 15.10
C VAL A 198 -5.97 -19.33 14.73
N ALA A 199 -6.96 -18.71 15.34
CA ALA A 199 -7.18 -17.28 15.17
C ALA A 199 -6.12 -16.48 15.92
N LEU A 200 -5.44 -15.59 15.22
CA LEU A 200 -4.47 -14.65 15.81
C LEU A 200 -5.09 -13.26 15.78
N VAL A 201 -5.60 -12.80 16.91
CA VAL A 201 -6.41 -11.58 17.02
C VAL A 201 -5.95 -10.70 18.16
N GLY A 202 -6.29 -9.41 18.10
CA GLY A 202 -6.09 -8.46 19.19
C GLY A 202 -6.96 -8.76 20.41
N PRO A 203 -6.88 -7.93 21.47
CA PRO A 203 -7.50 -8.23 22.76
C PRO A 203 -9.03 -8.27 22.74
N ALA A 204 -9.66 -7.42 21.93
CA ALA A 204 -11.12 -7.33 21.80
C ALA A 204 -11.55 -6.75 20.46
N PRO A 205 -12.74 -7.10 19.95
CA PRO A 205 -13.36 -6.43 18.80
C PRO A 205 -13.72 -4.99 19.13
N ILE A 206 -13.54 -4.09 18.15
CA ILE A 206 -13.95 -2.68 18.23
C ILE A 206 -14.53 -2.23 16.90
N SER A 207 -15.32 -1.15 16.89
CA SER A 207 -15.78 -0.57 15.63
C SER A 207 -14.64 0.10 14.86
N LEU A 208 -14.72 0.10 13.53
CA LEU A 208 -13.78 0.80 12.67
C LEU A 208 -13.65 2.29 13.04
N LYS A 209 -14.78 2.93 13.41
CA LYS A 209 -14.78 4.31 13.88
C LYS A 209 -13.96 4.47 15.14
N GLU A 210 -14.18 3.63 16.15
CA GLU A 210 -13.43 3.65 17.41
C GLU A 210 -11.94 3.36 17.17
N PHE A 211 -11.62 2.39 16.32
CA PHE A 211 -10.24 2.10 15.94
C PHE A 211 -9.53 3.34 15.39
N LEU A 212 -10.15 4.04 14.43
CA LEU A 212 -9.58 5.25 13.86
C LEU A 212 -9.49 6.41 14.87
N GLN A 213 -10.44 6.51 15.83
CA GLN A 213 -10.37 7.49 16.90
C GLN A 213 -9.18 7.24 17.83
N ARG A 214 -9.00 6.00 18.31
CA ARG A 214 -7.88 5.63 19.18
C ARG A 214 -6.55 5.75 18.44
N LEU A 215 -6.50 5.40 17.15
CA LEU A 215 -5.31 5.55 16.31
C LEU A 215 -4.93 7.04 16.15
N ARG A 216 -5.92 7.94 15.96
CA ARG A 216 -5.68 9.39 15.94
C ARG A 216 -5.13 9.91 17.27
N ALA A 217 -5.71 9.49 18.38
CA ALA A 217 -5.23 9.88 19.72
C ALA A 217 -3.77 9.42 19.90
N ARG A 218 -3.43 8.18 19.49
CA ARG A 218 -2.06 7.66 19.54
C ARG A 218 -1.09 8.44 18.67
N LEU A 219 -1.55 8.95 17.52
CA LEU A 219 -0.79 9.83 16.63
C LEU A 219 -0.75 11.29 17.10
N GLN A 220 -1.33 11.61 18.24
CA GLN A 220 -1.43 12.97 18.80
C GLN A 220 -2.09 13.97 17.83
N LEU A 221 -3.07 13.50 17.06
CA LEU A 221 -3.85 14.32 16.15
C LEU A 221 -5.09 14.87 16.87
N PRO A 222 -5.50 16.12 16.59
CA PRO A 222 -6.74 16.67 17.14
C PRO A 222 -7.94 15.88 16.66
N ASP A 223 -9.05 16.01 17.38
CA ASP A 223 -10.33 15.42 16.97
C ASP A 223 -10.74 15.88 15.58
N THR A 224 -11.45 15.02 14.88
CA THR A 224 -11.90 15.30 13.50
C THR A 224 -13.34 14.87 13.28
N ARG A 225 -13.91 15.36 12.19
CA ARG A 225 -15.26 14.97 11.76
C ARG A 225 -15.21 13.64 11.01
N PHE A 226 -16.11 12.75 11.39
CA PHE A 226 -16.38 11.52 10.66
C PHE A 226 -17.57 11.74 9.74
N MET A 227 -17.41 11.42 8.47
CA MET A 227 -18.47 11.55 7.47
C MET A 227 -18.95 10.15 7.08
N SER A 228 -20.21 9.85 7.41
CA SER A 228 -20.82 8.60 6.98
C SER A 228 -21.09 8.63 5.48
N ILE A 229 -20.53 7.67 4.75
CA ILE A 229 -20.79 7.50 3.32
C ILE A 229 -21.65 6.27 3.14
N PRO A 230 -22.82 6.39 2.45
CA PRO A 230 -23.64 5.23 2.10
C PRO A 230 -22.83 4.16 1.36
N ALA A 231 -23.02 2.89 1.71
CA ALA A 231 -22.26 1.77 1.16
C ALA A 231 -22.30 1.71 -0.39
N GLY A 232 -23.40 2.13 -1.01
CA GLY A 232 -23.53 2.22 -2.47
C GLY A 232 -22.58 3.25 -3.10
N MET A 233 -22.46 4.43 -2.50
CA MET A 233 -21.52 5.47 -2.97
C MET A 233 -20.07 5.04 -2.76
N MET A 234 -19.78 4.35 -1.65
CA MET A 234 -18.45 3.84 -1.38
C MET A 234 -18.03 2.78 -2.40
N ARG A 235 -18.93 1.89 -2.80
CA ARG A 235 -18.68 0.92 -3.88
C ARG A 235 -18.47 1.58 -5.24
N MET A 236 -19.18 2.65 -5.54
CA MET A 236 -18.93 3.43 -6.77
C MET A 236 -17.56 4.11 -6.74
N SER A 237 -17.17 4.71 -5.61
CA SER A 237 -15.84 5.34 -5.48
C SER A 237 -14.71 4.31 -5.52
N ALA A 238 -14.92 3.10 -5.02
CA ALA A 238 -13.95 2.00 -5.12
C ALA A 238 -13.70 1.59 -6.57
N ASN A 239 -14.73 1.58 -7.44
CA ASN A 239 -14.58 1.32 -8.88
C ASN A 239 -13.70 2.37 -9.57
N VAL A 240 -13.84 3.63 -9.17
CA VAL A 240 -12.98 4.71 -9.68
C VAL A 240 -11.58 4.62 -9.09
N ALA A 241 -11.46 4.22 -7.83
CA ALA A 241 -10.18 4.03 -7.16
C ALA A 241 -9.37 2.85 -7.74
N GLU A 242 -10.03 1.80 -8.24
CA GLU A 242 -9.38 0.68 -8.95
C GLU A 242 -8.66 1.13 -10.23
N LEU A 243 -9.10 2.23 -10.85
CA LEU A 243 -8.42 2.84 -12.01
C LEU A 243 -7.14 3.59 -11.61
N LEU A 244 -6.96 3.89 -10.31
CA LEU A 244 -5.79 4.60 -9.81
C LEU A 244 -4.75 3.60 -9.29
N PRO A 245 -3.55 3.53 -9.88
CA PRO A 245 -2.48 2.65 -9.43
C PRO A 245 -2.11 2.95 -7.96
N GLY A 246 -2.14 1.91 -7.11
CA GLY A 246 -1.75 2.02 -5.69
C GLY A 246 -2.87 2.45 -4.74
N SER A 247 -4.14 2.52 -5.19
CA SER A 247 -5.27 2.71 -4.29
C SER A 247 -5.35 1.54 -3.29
N LEU A 248 -5.41 1.83 -1.99
CA LEU A 248 -5.56 0.82 -0.93
C LEU A 248 -7.02 0.53 -0.58
N LEU A 249 -7.96 1.27 -1.15
CA LEU A 249 -9.40 1.09 -0.99
C LEU A 249 -9.98 0.57 -2.31
N ASP A 250 -10.19 -0.75 -2.37
CA ASP A 250 -10.88 -1.43 -3.46
C ASP A 250 -12.10 -2.18 -2.95
N ARG A 251 -12.84 -2.78 -3.87
CA ARG A 251 -14.03 -3.56 -3.54
C ARG A 251 -13.72 -4.75 -2.62
N GLU A 252 -12.59 -5.42 -2.82
CA GLU A 252 -12.20 -6.56 -1.99
C GLU A 252 -11.93 -6.11 -0.55
N THR A 253 -11.13 -5.06 -0.36
CA THR A 253 -10.86 -4.51 0.98
C THR A 253 -12.13 -4.05 1.70
N LEU A 254 -13.07 -3.40 0.98
CA LEU A 254 -14.36 -3.01 1.55
C LEU A 254 -15.20 -4.23 1.92
N SER A 255 -15.25 -5.24 1.05
CA SER A 255 -15.99 -6.49 1.32
C SER A 255 -15.39 -7.25 2.51
N MET A 256 -14.07 -7.27 2.64
CA MET A 256 -13.37 -7.86 3.79
C MET A 256 -13.69 -7.12 5.10
N LEU A 257 -13.79 -5.79 5.05
CA LEU A 257 -14.22 -4.98 6.20
C LEU A 257 -15.68 -5.23 6.58
N ASP A 258 -16.58 -5.35 5.59
CA ASP A 258 -18.00 -5.59 5.82
C ASP A 258 -18.27 -6.99 6.39
N ALA A 259 -17.48 -8.00 6.01
CA ALA A 259 -17.57 -9.37 6.53
C ALA A 259 -17.19 -9.47 8.02
N GLY A 260 -16.50 -8.47 8.54
CA GLY A 260 -15.93 -8.49 9.89
C GLY A 260 -14.65 -9.34 9.96
N ASN A 261 -13.83 -9.04 10.96
CA ASN A 261 -12.54 -9.72 11.14
C ASN A 261 -12.26 -9.90 12.63
N THR A 262 -13.11 -10.71 13.29
CA THR A 262 -13.08 -10.89 14.75
C THR A 262 -13.22 -12.36 15.15
N ALA A 263 -12.57 -12.72 16.26
CA ALA A 263 -12.66 -14.06 16.87
C ALA A 263 -12.37 -13.96 18.38
N PRO A 264 -12.66 -15.00 19.16
CA PRO A 264 -12.23 -15.10 20.55
C PRO A 264 -10.68 -15.01 20.66
N PRO A 265 -10.13 -14.22 21.60
CA PRO A 265 -8.68 -14.02 21.72
C PRO A 265 -7.96 -15.14 22.47
N ASP A 266 -8.64 -16.20 22.83
CA ASP A 266 -8.12 -17.25 23.72
C ASP A 266 -6.91 -17.99 23.16
N ASP A 267 -6.93 -18.31 21.86
CA ASP A 267 -5.80 -18.96 21.21
C ASP A 267 -4.58 -18.01 21.17
N THR A 268 -4.80 -16.74 20.86
CA THR A 268 -3.72 -15.74 20.88
C THR A 268 -3.13 -15.59 22.27
N ARG A 269 -3.98 -15.47 23.32
CA ARG A 269 -3.54 -15.37 24.71
C ARG A 269 -2.74 -16.59 25.16
N ARG A 270 -3.20 -17.78 24.81
CA ARG A 270 -2.52 -19.05 25.12
C ARG A 270 -1.12 -19.09 24.51
N LEU A 271 -1.01 -18.76 23.22
CA LEU A 271 0.27 -18.77 22.50
C LEU A 271 1.25 -17.70 23.01
N LEU A 272 0.75 -16.55 23.39
CA LEU A 272 1.60 -15.47 23.89
C LEU A 272 1.97 -15.61 25.37
N GLY A 273 1.23 -16.44 26.15
CA GLY A 273 1.33 -16.46 27.61
C GLY A 273 0.92 -15.16 28.29
N ARG A 274 0.33 -14.21 27.55
CA ARG A 274 -0.12 -12.89 28.00
C ARG A 274 -1.25 -12.37 27.10
N ALA A 275 -1.87 -11.26 27.50
CA ALA A 275 -2.80 -10.57 26.62
C ALA A 275 -2.06 -10.02 25.38
N PRO A 276 -2.70 -10.06 24.17
CA PRO A 276 -2.20 -9.34 23.00
C PRO A 276 -2.11 -7.83 23.30
N ARG A 277 -1.22 -7.14 22.58
CA ARG A 277 -1.07 -5.69 22.67
C ARG A 277 -2.38 -4.98 22.33
N ASP A 278 -2.70 -3.94 23.10
CA ASP A 278 -3.85 -3.08 22.80
C ASP A 278 -3.51 -2.05 21.73
N ILE A 279 -4.51 -1.29 21.28
CA ILE A 279 -4.39 -0.30 20.18
C ILE A 279 -3.37 0.77 20.51
N GLU A 280 -3.31 1.21 21.76
CA GLU A 280 -2.34 2.19 22.25
C GLU A 280 -0.89 1.71 22.10
N GLN A 281 -0.69 0.40 22.00
CA GLN A 281 0.61 -0.26 21.84
C GLN A 281 0.91 -0.67 20.39
N LEU A 282 0.01 -0.37 19.45
CA LEU A 282 0.21 -0.70 18.02
C LEU A 282 1.26 0.18 17.34
N ILE A 283 1.50 1.37 17.88
CA ILE A 283 2.49 2.32 17.38
C ILE A 283 3.46 2.65 18.51
N ASP A 284 4.73 2.31 18.33
CA ASP A 284 5.80 2.71 19.23
C ASP A 284 6.04 4.21 19.12
N ASP A 285 6.43 4.85 20.24
CA ASP A 285 6.70 6.29 20.28
C ASP A 285 7.82 6.69 19.30
N GLU A 286 8.84 5.84 19.17
CA GLU A 286 9.97 6.06 18.25
C GLU A 286 9.54 6.16 16.78
N HIS A 287 8.51 5.40 16.39
CA HIS A 287 8.07 5.33 14.98
C HIS A 287 6.87 6.25 14.69
N ARG A 288 6.25 6.84 15.71
CA ARG A 288 5.01 7.61 15.58
C ARG A 288 5.12 8.76 14.58
N ASP A 289 6.14 9.61 14.75
CA ASP A 289 6.29 10.82 13.94
C ASP A 289 6.62 10.48 12.47
N ALA A 290 7.44 9.45 12.26
CA ALA A 290 7.74 8.96 10.92
C ALA A 290 6.48 8.40 10.22
N LEU A 291 5.66 7.63 10.93
CA LEU A 291 4.38 7.12 10.42
C LEU A 291 3.42 8.26 10.09
N LEU A 292 3.31 9.26 10.96
CA LEU A 292 2.45 10.42 10.76
C LEU A 292 2.87 11.25 9.54
N ILE A 293 4.18 11.52 9.40
CA ILE A 293 4.71 12.24 8.23
C ILE A 293 4.43 11.45 6.95
N ALA A 294 4.71 10.14 6.95
CA ALA A 294 4.44 9.28 5.79
C ALA A 294 2.94 9.27 5.43
N ALA A 295 2.05 9.18 6.43
CA ALA A 295 0.62 9.20 6.24
C ALA A 295 0.12 10.53 5.64
N ARG A 296 0.61 11.67 6.16
CA ARG A 296 0.28 13.01 5.63
C ARG A 296 0.77 13.18 4.21
N LEU A 297 2.01 12.82 3.92
CA LEU A 297 2.57 12.90 2.57
C LEU A 297 1.83 11.99 1.58
N ALA A 298 1.25 10.89 2.04
CA ALA A 298 0.53 9.97 1.17
C ALA A 298 -0.71 10.59 0.50
N TRP A 299 -1.37 11.59 1.13
CA TRP A 299 -2.50 12.30 0.54
C TRP A 299 -2.19 13.75 0.14
N LEU A 300 -1.26 14.43 0.82
CA LEU A 300 -0.88 15.82 0.49
C LEU A 300 -0.14 15.92 -0.86
N LEU A 301 0.75 14.97 -1.16
CA LEU A 301 1.45 14.97 -2.46
C LEU A 301 0.51 14.77 -3.65
N PRO A 302 -0.42 13.80 -3.66
CA PRO A 302 -1.47 13.73 -4.68
C PRO A 302 -2.32 15.00 -4.78
N LEU A 303 -2.71 15.59 -3.65
CA LEU A 303 -3.47 16.84 -3.63
C LEU A 303 -2.68 17.97 -4.31
N LEU A 304 -1.42 18.17 -3.94
CA LEU A 304 -0.55 19.16 -4.55
C LEU A 304 -0.38 18.94 -6.06
N ARG A 305 -0.19 17.68 -6.47
CA ARG A 305 -0.10 17.30 -7.88
C ARG A 305 -1.37 17.65 -8.66
N ILE A 306 -2.53 17.32 -8.11
CA ILE A 306 -3.82 17.65 -8.72
C ILE A 306 -3.98 19.16 -8.84
N SER A 307 -3.63 19.92 -7.79
CA SER A 307 -3.71 21.39 -7.81
C SER A 307 -2.82 22.00 -8.90
N ILE A 308 -1.59 21.52 -9.05
CA ILE A 308 -0.68 21.97 -10.12
C ILE A 308 -1.25 21.62 -11.51
N ALA A 309 -1.73 20.40 -11.68
CA ALA A 309 -2.33 19.98 -12.96
C ALA A 309 -3.55 20.82 -13.33
N LEU A 310 -4.41 21.14 -12.36
CA LEU A 310 -5.58 22.00 -12.57
C LEU A 310 -5.17 23.42 -13.00
N VAL A 311 -4.11 23.97 -12.43
CA VAL A 311 -3.59 25.29 -12.86
C VAL A 311 -3.17 25.24 -14.33
N TRP A 312 -2.38 24.26 -14.74
CA TRP A 312 -1.96 24.10 -16.13
C TRP A 312 -3.13 23.91 -17.09
N ILE A 313 -4.07 22.99 -16.75
CA ILE A 313 -5.26 22.73 -17.57
C ILE A 313 -6.12 24.00 -17.69
N TRP A 314 -6.35 24.69 -16.57
CA TRP A 314 -7.17 25.89 -16.57
C TRP A 314 -6.53 27.01 -17.39
N THR A 315 -5.22 27.22 -17.24
CA THR A 315 -4.48 28.21 -18.04
C THR A 315 -4.59 27.91 -19.53
N GLY A 316 -4.41 26.66 -19.93
CA GLY A 316 -4.57 26.23 -21.33
C GLY A 316 -5.98 26.49 -21.87
N ILE A 317 -7.02 26.12 -21.11
CA ILE A 317 -8.43 26.36 -21.49
C ILE A 317 -8.71 27.85 -21.66
N VAL A 318 -8.27 28.69 -20.70
CA VAL A 318 -8.47 30.15 -20.77
C VAL A 318 -7.78 30.73 -21.99
N SER A 319 -6.56 30.31 -22.29
CA SER A 319 -5.77 30.80 -23.42
C SER A 319 -6.29 30.33 -24.79
N LEU A 320 -7.10 29.25 -24.84
CA LEU A 320 -7.70 28.77 -26.09
C LEU A 320 -8.91 29.60 -26.58
N GLY A 321 -9.44 30.52 -25.77
CA GLY A 321 -10.51 31.40 -26.25
C GLY A 321 -11.48 31.90 -25.21
N LEU A 322 -11.30 31.59 -23.91
CA LEU A 322 -12.10 32.23 -22.85
C LEU A 322 -11.61 33.65 -22.55
N TYR A 323 -10.30 33.90 -22.71
CA TYR A 323 -9.73 35.24 -22.63
C TYR A 323 -9.73 35.90 -24.03
N PRO A 324 -10.01 37.23 -24.16
CA PRO A 324 -10.01 37.89 -25.44
C PRO A 324 -8.68 37.71 -26.19
N THR A 325 -8.76 37.15 -27.40
CA THR A 325 -7.55 36.83 -28.19
C THR A 325 -6.78 38.11 -28.61
N GLN A 326 -7.50 39.22 -28.78
CA GLN A 326 -6.88 40.50 -29.12
C GLN A 326 -5.95 40.98 -28.01
N ASP A 327 -6.38 40.92 -26.75
CA ASP A 327 -5.57 41.31 -25.60
C ASP A 327 -4.33 40.39 -25.45
N SER A 328 -4.48 39.09 -25.78
CA SER A 328 -3.39 38.17 -25.80
C SER A 328 -2.35 38.51 -26.87
N TYR A 329 -2.77 38.94 -28.07
CA TYR A 329 -1.89 39.41 -29.12
C TYR A 329 -1.20 40.71 -28.77
N GLU A 330 -1.85 41.65 -28.08
CA GLU A 330 -1.23 42.87 -27.58
C GLU A 330 -0.11 42.58 -26.58
N LEU A 331 -0.33 41.61 -25.65
CA LEU A 331 0.71 41.21 -24.72
C LEU A 331 1.89 40.54 -25.44
N LEU A 332 1.63 39.67 -26.45
CA LEU A 332 2.67 39.05 -27.26
C LEU A 332 3.46 40.13 -28.06
N ALA A 333 2.78 41.12 -28.62
CA ALA A 333 3.43 42.22 -29.34
C ALA A 333 4.39 43.00 -28.44
N ARG A 334 4.03 43.24 -27.17
CA ARG A 334 4.89 43.91 -26.18
C ARG A 334 6.18 43.15 -25.85
N VAL A 335 6.19 41.82 -25.97
CA VAL A 335 7.40 40.99 -25.82
C VAL A 335 8.15 40.79 -27.13
N GLY A 336 7.66 41.36 -28.25
CA GLY A 336 8.29 41.34 -29.57
C GLY A 336 7.78 40.22 -30.49
N ILE A 337 6.68 39.58 -30.17
CA ILE A 337 6.08 38.50 -31.00
C ILE A 337 4.86 39.11 -31.76
N THR A 338 5.03 39.26 -33.08
CA THR A 338 4.02 39.90 -33.96
C THR A 338 3.78 39.10 -35.23
N GLY A 339 2.77 39.45 -36.01
CA GLY A 339 2.46 38.85 -37.30
C GLY A 339 2.04 37.38 -37.18
N ALA A 340 2.45 36.56 -38.14
CA ALA A 340 2.10 35.13 -38.21
C ALA A 340 2.59 34.27 -37.04
N LEU A 341 3.58 34.75 -36.29
CA LEU A 341 4.11 34.04 -35.13
C LEU A 341 3.19 34.18 -33.90
N ALA A 342 2.43 35.26 -33.78
CA ALA A 342 1.58 35.49 -32.60
C ALA A 342 0.51 34.40 -32.40
N PRO A 343 -0.29 33.98 -33.41
CA PRO A 343 -1.24 32.85 -33.26
C PRO A 343 -0.54 31.53 -32.92
N VAL A 344 0.59 31.25 -33.59
CA VAL A 344 1.36 30.00 -33.33
C VAL A 344 1.83 29.95 -31.89
N MET A 345 2.36 31.04 -31.37
CA MET A 345 2.82 31.10 -29.98
C MET A 345 1.65 31.02 -28.98
N LEU A 346 0.55 31.72 -29.23
CA LEU A 346 -0.63 31.70 -28.34
C LEU A 346 -1.23 30.30 -28.25
N TYR A 347 -1.60 29.72 -29.38
CA TYR A 347 -2.27 28.41 -29.39
C TYR A 347 -1.30 27.27 -29.09
N GLY A 348 -0.02 27.39 -29.52
CA GLY A 348 1.04 26.45 -29.17
C GLY A 348 1.30 26.39 -27.66
N ALA A 349 1.37 27.53 -27.01
CA ALA A 349 1.51 27.62 -25.54
C ALA A 349 0.27 27.04 -24.84
N ALA A 350 -0.93 27.38 -25.29
CA ALA A 350 -2.16 26.86 -24.69
C ALA A 350 -2.28 25.33 -24.80
N VAL A 351 -1.92 24.75 -25.94
CA VAL A 351 -1.87 23.29 -26.13
C VAL A 351 -0.78 22.66 -25.26
N LEU A 352 0.38 23.29 -25.16
CA LEU A 352 1.46 22.84 -24.28
C LEU A 352 1.01 22.79 -22.82
N ASP A 353 0.32 23.84 -22.36
CA ASP A 353 -0.21 23.92 -20.98
C ASP A 353 -1.19 22.76 -20.71
N LEU A 354 -2.10 22.46 -21.64
CA LEU A 354 -3.03 21.33 -21.54
C LEU A 354 -2.27 20.00 -21.48
N LEU A 355 -1.29 19.79 -22.37
CA LEU A 355 -0.50 18.56 -22.40
C LEU A 355 0.31 18.36 -21.12
N VAL A 356 0.91 19.41 -20.59
CA VAL A 356 1.63 19.41 -19.32
C VAL A 356 0.69 19.08 -18.16
N GLY A 357 -0.48 19.70 -18.11
CA GLY A 357 -1.48 19.46 -17.08
C GLY A 357 -2.01 18.01 -17.10
N ILE A 358 -2.41 17.52 -18.27
CA ILE A 358 -2.86 16.13 -18.46
C ILE A 358 -1.71 15.15 -18.17
N GLY A 359 -0.51 15.43 -18.67
CA GLY A 359 0.68 14.62 -18.42
C GLY A 359 1.03 14.53 -16.93
N THR A 360 0.81 15.60 -16.18
CA THR A 360 1.01 15.63 -14.72
C THR A 360 0.09 14.61 -14.00
N LEU A 361 -1.10 14.36 -14.50
CA LEU A 361 -2.03 13.36 -13.94
C LEU A 361 -1.78 11.96 -14.48
N ALA A 362 -1.57 11.81 -15.79
CA ALA A 362 -1.59 10.54 -16.51
C ALA A 362 -0.25 9.80 -16.49
N LEU A 363 0.89 10.50 -16.52
CA LEU A 363 2.19 9.85 -16.63
C LEU A 363 2.63 9.21 -15.32
N ARG A 364 3.18 8.00 -15.40
CA ARG A 364 3.79 7.30 -14.27
C ARG A 364 5.21 7.83 -13.97
N GLN A 365 6.04 7.99 -14.99
CA GLN A 365 7.41 8.51 -14.87
C GLN A 365 7.43 10.00 -15.24
N ARG A 366 7.51 10.89 -14.24
CA ARG A 366 7.28 12.34 -14.39
C ARG A 366 8.50 13.21 -14.11
N ARG A 367 9.66 12.65 -13.76
CA ARG A 367 10.81 13.47 -13.38
C ARG A 367 11.16 14.54 -14.42
N TRP A 368 11.20 14.14 -15.70
CA TRP A 368 11.44 15.06 -16.81
C TRP A 368 10.34 16.11 -16.95
N LEU A 369 9.08 15.73 -16.66
CA LEU A 369 7.94 16.65 -16.74
C LEU A 369 7.99 17.72 -15.66
N TRP A 370 8.44 17.38 -14.45
CA TRP A 370 8.68 18.38 -13.38
C TRP A 370 9.77 19.35 -13.78
N LEU A 371 10.88 18.89 -14.36
CA LEU A 371 11.95 19.75 -14.86
C LEU A 371 11.48 20.63 -16.00
N LEU A 372 10.67 20.11 -16.92
CA LEU A 372 10.06 20.87 -18.00
C LEU A 372 9.18 22.00 -17.44
N GLN A 373 8.32 21.71 -16.46
CA GLN A 373 7.47 22.73 -15.82
C GLN A 373 8.31 23.83 -15.14
N LEU A 374 9.35 23.46 -14.42
CA LEU A 374 10.28 24.41 -13.81
C LEU A 374 10.93 25.31 -14.88
N ALA A 375 11.36 24.74 -16.01
CA ALA A 375 11.97 25.48 -17.11
C ALA A 375 10.97 26.43 -17.78
N ILE A 376 9.72 25.99 -18.03
CA ILE A 376 8.68 26.82 -18.64
C ILE A 376 8.31 28.01 -17.72
N ILE A 377 8.01 27.73 -16.44
CA ILE A 377 7.61 28.78 -15.50
C ILE A 377 8.79 29.74 -15.27
N GLY A 378 10.01 29.21 -15.10
CA GLY A 378 11.22 30.02 -14.96
C GLY A 378 11.47 30.90 -16.19
N GLY A 379 11.36 30.33 -17.39
CA GLY A 379 11.50 31.04 -18.66
C GLY A 379 10.48 32.16 -18.82
N TYR A 380 9.18 31.88 -18.61
CA TYR A 380 8.15 32.91 -18.66
C TYR A 380 8.37 33.99 -17.59
N THR A 381 8.73 33.61 -16.39
CA THR A 381 9.03 34.58 -15.32
C THR A 381 10.17 35.51 -15.70
N LEU A 382 11.25 34.98 -16.28
CA LEU A 382 12.39 35.79 -16.76
C LEU A 382 11.98 36.71 -17.91
N ILE A 383 11.29 36.20 -18.93
CA ILE A 383 10.85 37.04 -20.08
C ILE A 383 9.97 38.19 -19.59
N ILE A 384 8.97 37.92 -18.75
CA ILE A 384 8.06 38.94 -18.24
C ILE A 384 8.80 39.92 -17.32
N THR A 385 9.76 39.47 -16.52
CA THR A 385 10.57 40.34 -15.64
C THR A 385 11.31 41.40 -16.45
N PHE A 386 11.90 41.04 -17.61
CA PHE A 386 12.68 41.97 -18.41
C PHE A 386 11.83 42.76 -19.41
N LYS A 387 10.76 42.22 -19.94
CA LYS A 387 9.96 42.82 -20.98
C LYS A 387 8.70 43.56 -20.47
N LEU A 388 8.17 43.13 -19.34
CA LEU A 388 6.93 43.60 -18.74
C LEU A 388 7.08 43.76 -17.20
N PRO A 389 8.06 44.56 -16.70
CA PRO A 389 8.38 44.63 -15.28
C PRO A 389 7.23 45.11 -14.40
N GLU A 390 6.26 45.83 -14.96
CA GLU A 390 5.06 46.30 -14.26
C GLU A 390 4.21 45.12 -13.70
N PHE A 391 4.31 43.92 -14.23
CA PHE A 391 3.61 42.76 -13.69
C PHE A 391 4.09 42.34 -12.29
N TRP A 392 5.27 42.77 -11.86
CA TRP A 392 5.70 42.64 -10.47
C TRP A 392 4.88 43.49 -9.50
N LEU A 393 4.42 44.66 -9.96
CA LEU A 393 3.63 45.60 -9.17
C LEU A 393 2.12 45.38 -9.34
N HIS A 394 1.73 44.42 -10.18
CA HIS A 394 0.31 44.13 -10.41
C HIS A 394 -0.36 43.57 -9.13
N PRO A 395 -1.53 44.09 -8.72
CA PRO A 395 -2.15 43.74 -7.44
C PRO A 395 -2.50 42.23 -7.30
N TYR A 396 -2.70 41.54 -8.41
CA TYR A 396 -2.94 40.08 -8.37
C TYR A 396 -1.65 39.25 -8.33
N GLY A 397 -0.48 39.83 -8.36
CA GLY A 397 0.81 39.19 -8.20
C GLY A 397 1.10 38.00 -9.17
N PRO A 398 0.93 38.18 -10.49
CA PRO A 398 1.08 37.05 -11.42
C PRO A 398 2.48 36.44 -11.41
N LEU A 399 3.53 37.23 -11.20
CA LEU A 399 4.92 36.75 -11.14
C LEU A 399 5.30 36.23 -9.74
N SER A 400 4.87 36.92 -8.68
CA SER A 400 5.20 36.50 -7.32
C SER A 400 4.61 35.11 -6.98
N LYS A 401 3.45 34.78 -7.53
CA LYS A 401 2.83 33.44 -7.38
C LYS A 401 3.63 32.32 -8.04
N ASN A 402 4.41 32.62 -9.09
CA ASN A 402 5.27 31.65 -9.73
C ASN A 402 6.34 31.11 -8.79
N LEU A 403 6.83 31.90 -7.81
CA LEU A 403 7.80 31.44 -6.81
C LEU A 403 7.24 30.30 -5.98
N VAL A 404 5.99 30.39 -5.55
CA VAL A 404 5.29 29.32 -4.79
C VAL A 404 5.10 28.09 -5.67
N MET A 405 4.74 28.28 -6.94
CA MET A 405 4.53 27.19 -7.90
C MET A 405 5.85 26.45 -8.18
N LEU A 406 6.95 27.19 -8.39
CA LEU A 406 8.29 26.61 -8.58
C LEU A 406 8.72 25.78 -7.35
N ALA A 407 8.53 26.31 -6.13
CA ALA A 407 8.84 25.58 -4.90
C ALA A 407 8.01 24.30 -4.75
N ALA A 408 6.69 24.36 -5.07
CA ALA A 408 5.80 23.23 -5.02
C ALA A 408 6.17 22.12 -6.03
N ILE A 409 6.53 22.51 -7.26
CA ILE A 409 6.97 21.57 -8.31
C ILE A 409 8.32 20.94 -7.91
N TYR A 410 9.26 21.74 -7.38
CA TYR A 410 10.54 21.23 -6.90
C TYR A 410 10.39 20.24 -5.73
N LEU A 411 9.45 20.51 -4.82
CA LEU A 411 9.10 19.60 -3.74
C LEU A 411 8.62 18.23 -4.30
N LEU A 412 7.72 18.23 -5.27
CA LEU A 412 7.25 17.00 -5.93
C LEU A 412 8.38 16.28 -6.66
N TYR A 413 9.23 17.02 -7.38
CA TYR A 413 10.40 16.47 -8.06
C TYR A 413 11.33 15.73 -7.10
N THR A 414 11.58 16.28 -5.90
CA THR A 414 12.49 15.69 -4.91
C THR A 414 11.88 14.51 -4.16
N LEU A 415 10.60 14.59 -3.79
CA LEU A 415 9.93 13.56 -2.99
C LEU A 415 9.46 12.36 -3.82
N GLU A 416 9.00 12.57 -5.04
CA GLU A 416 8.63 11.48 -5.93
C GLU A 416 9.85 10.66 -6.41
N ALA A 417 11.02 11.27 -6.54
CA ALA A 417 12.24 10.56 -6.94
C ALA A 417 12.67 9.45 -5.98
N ARG A 418 12.39 9.58 -4.68
CA ARG A 418 12.76 8.60 -3.66
C ARG A 418 11.88 7.35 -3.66
N ARG A 419 10.64 7.42 -4.12
CA ARG A 419 9.71 6.28 -4.14
C ARG A 419 10.06 5.22 -5.17
N TRP A 420 10.84 5.54 -6.20
CA TRP A 420 11.21 4.61 -7.28
C TRP A 420 12.43 3.74 -6.96
N ASN A 421 13.31 4.20 -6.05
CA ASN A 421 14.50 3.44 -5.65
C ASN A 421 14.25 2.40 -4.55
N THR A 422 13.06 2.35 -3.97
CA THR A 422 12.70 1.39 -2.90
C THR A 422 11.81 0.24 -3.39
N SER A 423 11.45 0.23 -4.69
CA SER A 423 10.57 -0.78 -5.32
C SER A 423 11.26 -1.61 -6.41
N SER A 424 12.60 -1.53 -6.49
CA SER A 424 13.43 -2.40 -7.36
C SER A 424 14.02 -3.58 -6.59
#